data_4e0de40862b635d2a35d8245b1f36143
#
_entry.id   4e0de40862b635d2a35d8245b1f36143
#
_cell.length_a   1.000
_cell.length_b   1.000
_cell.length_c   1.000
_cell.angle_alpha   90.00
_cell.angle_beta   90.00
_cell.angle_gamma   90.00
#
_symmetry.space_group_name_H-M   'P 1'
#
loop_
_entity.id
_entity.type
_entity.pdbx_description
1 polymer ?
#
loop_
_entity_poly.entity_id
_entity_poly.type
_entity_poly.pdbx_seq_one_letter_code
_entity_poly.pdbx_strand_id
1 'polypeptide(L)'
;IMGVPIIWTSIKNLWCGRILSMNELVSLAILAAFASGNYQTAGIVAFFMLLGEIIEMRTADGARKSIESLIKLAPTKARRISSSGAEEEVPVKELKIGDIIRVRPGDNVAADGVIQTGQGSFNQANVTGESLPVDKKPGDEVFAGTQNLTGVLEIRVSRAGEDTTLGQVHNLILAAEKTRLPIMRIIDQYMQYYTPLVLVIATLVWAFTFDLERVIAVLIVACPCAFILATPSAMVAALSAAARLGILIKN
;
A
#
# COMPACT_ATOMS: atom_id res chain seq x y z
N ILE A 1 -6.22 -28.58 -12.00
CA ILE A 1 -4.95 -27.84 -11.88
C ILE A 1 -5.21 -26.42 -11.39
N MET A 2 -6.23 -25.69 -11.87
CA MET A 2 -6.52 -24.29 -11.45
C MET A 2 -7.01 -24.15 -10.00
N GLY A 3 -7.68 -25.13 -9.41
CA GLY A 3 -8.14 -25.06 -8.02
C GLY A 3 -7.11 -25.44 -6.95
N VAL A 4 -5.96 -26.00 -7.34
CA VAL A 4 -4.94 -26.47 -6.38
C VAL A 4 -4.37 -25.38 -5.49
N PRO A 5 -4.02 -24.16 -5.95
CA PRO A 5 -3.50 -23.12 -5.08
C PRO A 5 -4.53 -22.65 -4.05
N ILE A 6 -5.81 -22.56 -4.43
CA ILE A 6 -6.91 -22.13 -3.55
C ILE A 6 -7.12 -23.17 -2.43
N ILE A 7 -7.18 -24.44 -2.80
CA ILE A 7 -7.33 -25.57 -1.86
C ILE A 7 -6.14 -25.65 -0.90
N TRP A 8 -4.91 -25.49 -1.42
CA TRP A 8 -3.70 -25.50 -0.61
C TRP A 8 -3.67 -24.38 0.43
N THR A 9 -4.06 -23.18 0.03
CA THR A 9 -4.15 -22.02 0.92
C THR A 9 -5.21 -22.24 2.01
N SER A 10 -6.36 -22.82 1.66
CA SER A 10 -7.43 -23.14 2.59
C SER A 10 -7.00 -24.21 3.61
N ILE A 11 -6.35 -25.28 3.19
CA ILE A 11 -5.85 -26.34 4.08
C ILE A 11 -4.80 -25.75 5.06
N LYS A 12 -3.90 -24.91 4.57
CA LYS A 12 -2.89 -24.27 5.40
C LYS A 12 -3.49 -23.33 6.47
N ASN A 13 -4.54 -22.58 6.11
CA ASN A 13 -5.24 -21.69 7.03
C ASN A 13 -6.01 -22.49 8.10
N LEU A 14 -6.65 -23.59 7.72
CA LEU A 14 -7.37 -24.48 8.64
C LEU A 14 -6.41 -25.12 9.67
N TRP A 15 -5.21 -25.49 9.24
CA TRP A 15 -4.18 -26.10 10.13
C TRP A 15 -3.56 -25.09 11.10
N CYS A 16 -3.51 -23.81 10.73
CA CYS A 16 -2.99 -22.73 11.57
C CYS A 16 -4.01 -22.19 12.58
N GLY A 17 -5.21 -22.80 12.72
CA GLY A 17 -6.24 -22.37 13.66
C GLY A 17 -6.78 -20.96 13.40
N ARG A 18 -6.61 -20.44 12.18
CA ARG A 18 -7.18 -19.16 11.77
C ARG A 18 -8.68 -19.35 11.50
N ILE A 19 -9.44 -18.34 11.91
CA ILE A 19 -10.88 -18.21 11.70
C ILE A 19 -11.20 -18.55 10.24
N LEU A 20 -12.24 -19.38 10.05
CA LEU A 20 -12.79 -19.75 8.75
C LEU A 20 -12.84 -18.54 7.82
N SER A 21 -12.01 -18.54 6.80
CA SER A 21 -11.92 -17.49 5.80
C SER A 21 -12.84 -17.79 4.62
N MET A 22 -13.12 -16.76 3.83
CA MET A 22 -13.97 -16.87 2.65
C MET A 22 -13.48 -17.87 1.61
N ASN A 23 -12.16 -18.05 1.49
CA ASN A 23 -11.54 -18.99 0.56
C ASN A 23 -11.92 -20.44 0.86
N GLU A 24 -12.33 -20.74 2.08
CA GLU A 24 -12.75 -22.08 2.51
C GLU A 24 -14.11 -22.46 1.96
N LEU A 25 -15.09 -21.52 1.94
CA LEU A 25 -16.40 -21.77 1.34
C LEU A 25 -16.30 -22.08 -0.15
N VAL A 26 -15.46 -21.31 -0.86
CA VAL A 26 -15.24 -21.51 -2.30
C VAL A 26 -14.47 -22.78 -2.56
N SER A 27 -13.46 -23.09 -1.75
CA SER A 27 -12.73 -24.36 -1.84
C SER A 27 -13.67 -25.56 -1.64
N LEU A 28 -14.59 -25.46 -0.68
CA LEU A 28 -15.60 -26.47 -0.43
C LEU A 28 -16.57 -26.63 -1.61
N ALA A 29 -17.00 -25.50 -2.21
CA ALA A 29 -17.85 -25.51 -3.40
C ALA A 29 -17.15 -26.17 -4.61
N ILE A 30 -15.86 -25.86 -4.84
CA ILE A 30 -15.06 -26.47 -5.90
C ILE A 30 -14.91 -28.00 -5.66
N LEU A 31 -14.62 -28.39 -4.42
CA LEU A 31 -14.49 -29.79 -4.04
C LEU A 31 -15.82 -30.56 -4.19
N ALA A 32 -16.94 -29.95 -3.76
CA ALA A 32 -18.27 -30.52 -3.91
C ALA A 32 -18.65 -30.68 -5.40
N ALA A 33 -18.39 -29.66 -6.21
CA ALA A 33 -18.61 -29.72 -7.67
C ALA A 33 -17.77 -30.80 -8.33
N PHE A 34 -16.52 -30.95 -7.90
CA PHE A 34 -15.63 -31.99 -8.41
C PHE A 34 -16.12 -33.40 -7.99
N ALA A 35 -16.54 -33.58 -6.75
CA ALA A 35 -17.04 -34.83 -6.22
C ALA A 35 -18.38 -35.25 -6.88
N SER A 36 -19.22 -34.28 -7.26
CA SER A 36 -20.47 -34.54 -8.00
C SER A 36 -20.25 -34.83 -9.49
N GLY A 37 -19.01 -34.82 -9.99
CA GLY A 37 -18.67 -35.01 -11.41
C GLY A 37 -18.95 -33.80 -12.30
N ASN A 38 -19.36 -32.66 -11.73
CA ASN A 38 -19.63 -31.44 -12.48
C ASN A 38 -18.35 -30.61 -12.66
N TYR A 39 -17.41 -31.11 -13.46
CA TYR A 39 -16.10 -30.50 -13.69
C TYR A 39 -16.20 -29.15 -14.38
N GLN A 40 -17.26 -28.90 -15.15
CA GLN A 40 -17.48 -27.63 -15.83
C GLN A 40 -17.75 -26.52 -14.79
N THR A 41 -18.66 -26.74 -13.85
CA THR A 41 -18.95 -25.81 -12.77
C THR A 41 -17.70 -25.54 -11.90
N ALA A 42 -16.98 -26.61 -11.51
CA ALA A 42 -15.74 -26.48 -10.74
C ALA A 42 -14.70 -25.64 -11.46
N GLY A 43 -14.54 -25.84 -12.78
CA GLY A 43 -13.61 -25.06 -13.61
C GLY A 43 -13.99 -23.59 -13.75
N ILE A 44 -15.27 -23.30 -13.98
CA ILE A 44 -15.78 -21.92 -14.10
C ILE A 44 -15.61 -21.16 -12.78
N VAL A 45 -15.99 -21.77 -11.65
CA VAL A 45 -15.84 -21.15 -10.33
C VAL A 45 -14.37 -20.87 -10.02
N ALA A 46 -13.48 -21.84 -10.23
CA ALA A 46 -12.05 -21.66 -10.01
C ALA A 46 -11.47 -20.55 -10.89
N PHE A 47 -11.90 -20.45 -12.15
CA PHE A 47 -11.45 -19.41 -13.09
C PHE A 47 -11.86 -18.01 -12.63
N PHE A 48 -13.13 -17.79 -12.29
CA PHE A 48 -13.60 -16.48 -11.84
C PHE A 48 -12.99 -16.06 -10.51
N MET A 49 -12.74 -17.00 -9.61
CA MET A 49 -12.05 -16.72 -8.35
C MET A 49 -10.61 -16.28 -8.57
N LEU A 50 -9.85 -17.00 -9.41
CA LEU A 50 -8.48 -16.59 -9.71
C LEU A 50 -8.44 -15.24 -10.45
N LEU A 51 -9.39 -14.99 -11.33
CA LEU A 51 -9.51 -13.70 -12.00
C LEU A 51 -9.78 -12.57 -11.01
N GLY A 52 -10.69 -12.78 -10.05
CA GLY A 52 -10.97 -11.85 -8.97
C GLY A 52 -9.74 -11.55 -8.12
N GLU A 53 -9.00 -12.58 -7.71
CA GLU A 53 -7.76 -12.46 -6.94
C GLU A 53 -6.67 -11.67 -7.69
N ILE A 54 -6.52 -11.91 -9.00
CA ILE A 54 -5.57 -11.15 -9.85
C ILE A 54 -5.97 -9.66 -9.93
N ILE A 55 -7.26 -9.37 -10.08
CA ILE A 55 -7.76 -7.99 -10.14
C ILE A 55 -7.51 -7.29 -8.79
N GLU A 56 -7.78 -7.97 -7.68
CA GLU A 56 -7.54 -7.46 -6.33
C GLU A 56 -6.07 -7.12 -6.11
N MET A 57 -5.17 -8.06 -6.41
CA MET A 57 -3.73 -7.86 -6.28
C MET A 57 -3.25 -6.69 -7.13
N ARG A 58 -3.70 -6.58 -8.38
CA ARG A 58 -3.32 -5.47 -9.27
C ARG A 58 -3.84 -4.12 -8.80
N THR A 59 -5.04 -4.09 -8.23
CA THR A 59 -5.64 -2.85 -7.68
C THR A 59 -4.87 -2.40 -6.44
N ALA A 60 -4.56 -3.31 -5.53
CA ALA A 60 -3.75 -3.05 -4.34
C ALA A 60 -2.32 -2.59 -4.69
N ASP A 61 -1.67 -3.25 -5.66
CA ASP A 61 -0.33 -2.89 -6.14
C ASP A 61 -0.30 -1.51 -6.82
N GLY A 62 -1.34 -1.16 -7.56
CA GLY A 62 -1.46 0.16 -8.19
C GLY A 62 -1.45 1.31 -7.18
N ALA A 63 -2.15 1.12 -6.05
CA ALA A 63 -2.16 2.06 -4.94
C ALA A 63 -0.79 2.20 -4.28
N ARG A 64 -0.18 1.06 -3.99
CA ARG A 64 1.13 1.01 -3.35
C ARG A 64 2.20 1.71 -4.19
N LYS A 65 2.21 1.50 -5.51
CA LYS A 65 3.13 2.17 -6.43
C LYS A 65 2.94 3.68 -6.47
N SER A 66 1.73 4.18 -6.34
CA SER A 66 1.47 5.63 -6.28
C SER A 66 2.07 6.26 -5.02
N ILE A 67 2.03 5.56 -3.89
CA ILE A 67 2.66 5.97 -2.63
C ILE A 67 4.18 5.84 -2.72
N GLU A 68 4.71 4.74 -3.28
CA GLU A 68 6.14 4.55 -3.48
C GLU A 68 6.77 5.57 -4.42
N SER A 69 6.01 6.12 -5.38
CA SER A 69 6.51 7.18 -6.26
C SER A 69 6.84 8.47 -5.52
N LEU A 70 6.14 8.78 -4.42
CA LEU A 70 6.45 9.92 -3.57
C LEU A 70 7.77 9.72 -2.80
N ILE A 71 8.09 8.45 -2.46
CA ILE A 71 9.32 8.10 -1.73
C ILE A 71 10.56 8.16 -2.65
N LYS A 72 10.40 7.84 -3.94
CA LYS A 72 11.49 7.88 -4.93
C LYS A 72 12.02 9.29 -5.22
N LEU A 73 11.36 10.33 -4.70
CA LEU A 73 11.83 11.72 -4.82
C LEU A 73 13.00 12.05 -3.88
N ALA A 74 13.22 11.27 -2.83
CA ALA A 74 14.41 11.41 -1.99
C ALA A 74 15.62 10.82 -2.72
N PRO A 75 16.71 11.61 -2.88
CA PRO A 75 17.93 11.08 -3.47
C PRO A 75 18.53 10.00 -2.58
N THR A 76 19.24 9.06 -3.19
CA THR A 76 19.95 8.00 -2.45
C THR A 76 21.34 8.42 -2.00
N LYS A 77 21.88 9.48 -2.61
CA LYS A 77 23.21 10.02 -2.37
C LYS A 77 23.17 11.54 -2.19
N ALA A 78 24.11 12.06 -1.44
CA ALA A 78 24.29 13.50 -1.22
C ALA A 78 25.76 13.89 -1.38
N ARG A 79 26.01 15.13 -1.78
CA ARG A 79 27.36 15.71 -1.83
C ARG A 79 27.63 16.42 -0.52
N ARG A 80 28.38 15.75 0.37
CA ARG A 80 28.82 16.31 1.64
C ARG A 80 30.11 17.12 1.43
N ILE A 81 30.20 18.25 2.11
CA ILE A 81 31.41 19.05 2.16
C ILE A 81 32.19 18.64 3.41
N SER A 82 33.37 18.09 3.20
CA SER A 82 34.28 17.73 4.29
C SER A 82 34.84 18.98 4.98
N SER A 83 35.38 18.85 6.20
CA SER A 83 36.09 19.92 6.91
C SER A 83 37.26 20.50 6.15
N SER A 84 37.82 19.75 5.19
CA SER A 84 38.88 20.24 4.26
C SER A 84 38.33 21.03 3.07
N GLY A 85 37.00 21.22 2.93
CA GLY A 85 36.37 21.88 1.80
C GLY A 85 36.17 20.98 0.56
N ALA A 86 36.63 19.74 0.60
CA ALA A 86 36.42 18.77 -0.49
C ALA A 86 35.00 18.25 -0.55
N GLU A 87 34.46 18.07 -1.76
CA GLU A 87 33.16 17.40 -1.97
C GLU A 87 33.35 15.89 -1.96
N GLU A 88 32.50 15.20 -1.20
CA GLU A 88 32.43 13.75 -1.12
C GLU A 88 31.02 13.30 -1.40
N GLU A 89 30.82 12.33 -2.30
CA GLU A 89 29.52 11.73 -2.53
C GLU A 89 29.28 10.61 -1.51
N VAL A 90 28.32 10.81 -0.61
CA VAL A 90 27.98 9.87 0.47
C VAL A 90 26.53 9.36 0.34
N PRO A 91 26.24 8.13 0.77
CA PRO A 91 24.88 7.66 0.91
C PRO A 91 24.10 8.57 1.89
N VAL A 92 22.83 8.88 1.59
CA VAL A 92 22.00 9.75 2.46
C VAL A 92 21.87 9.17 3.88
N LYS A 93 21.94 7.84 4.03
CA LYS A 93 21.91 7.16 5.33
C LYS A 93 23.10 7.48 6.24
N GLU A 94 24.20 7.97 5.68
CA GLU A 94 25.42 8.34 6.43
C GLU A 94 25.45 9.82 6.84
N LEU A 95 24.47 10.62 6.35
CA LEU A 95 24.37 12.02 6.74
C LEU A 95 24.02 12.16 8.21
N LYS A 96 24.71 13.10 8.87
CA LYS A 96 24.49 13.44 10.28
C LYS A 96 24.01 14.89 10.41
N ILE A 97 23.33 15.16 11.52
CA ILE A 97 22.96 16.51 11.89
C ILE A 97 24.23 17.35 12.04
N GLY A 98 24.24 18.52 11.38
CA GLY A 98 25.38 19.42 11.35
C GLY A 98 26.29 19.27 10.13
N ASP A 99 26.16 18.19 9.33
CA ASP A 99 26.87 18.05 8.07
C ASP A 99 26.47 19.19 7.10
N ILE A 100 27.39 19.59 6.23
CA ILE A 100 27.10 20.56 5.16
C ILE A 100 26.99 19.79 3.85
N ILE A 101 25.86 19.93 3.16
CA ILE A 101 25.63 19.32 1.86
C ILE A 101 25.54 20.41 0.79
N ARG A 102 26.10 20.14 -0.39
CA ARG A 102 26.01 21.02 -1.56
C ARG A 102 24.92 20.52 -2.50
N VAL A 103 23.98 21.40 -2.86
CA VAL A 103 22.87 21.13 -3.76
C VAL A 103 22.97 22.01 -4.99
N ARG A 104 23.07 21.41 -6.17
CA ARG A 104 23.19 22.07 -7.46
C ARG A 104 21.82 22.19 -8.15
N PRO A 105 21.69 23.04 -9.17
CA PRO A 105 20.47 23.09 -9.99
C PRO A 105 20.14 21.72 -10.57
N GLY A 106 18.87 21.33 -10.41
CA GLY A 106 18.36 20.02 -10.81
C GLY A 106 18.47 18.93 -9.75
N ASP A 107 19.28 19.12 -8.69
CA ASP A 107 19.40 18.15 -7.60
C ASP A 107 18.18 18.22 -6.67
N ASN A 108 17.83 17.05 -6.11
CA ASN A 108 16.90 16.98 -4.99
C ASN A 108 17.66 17.11 -3.66
N VAL A 109 17.06 17.82 -2.72
CA VAL A 109 17.60 17.97 -1.36
C VAL A 109 17.54 16.63 -0.62
N ALA A 110 18.67 16.22 -0.04
CA ALA A 110 18.83 14.91 0.57
C ALA A 110 18.37 14.83 2.04
N ALA A 111 18.33 15.97 2.73
CA ALA A 111 18.01 16.06 4.16
C ALA A 111 17.35 17.41 4.46
N ASP A 112 16.58 17.50 5.54
CA ASP A 112 16.09 18.80 6.00
C ASP A 112 17.26 19.63 6.55
N GLY A 113 17.25 20.92 6.27
CA GLY A 113 18.34 21.79 6.72
C GLY A 113 18.05 23.26 6.54
N VAL A 114 19.08 24.07 6.87
CA VAL A 114 19.05 25.51 6.74
C VAL A 114 20.14 25.93 5.75
N ILE A 115 19.79 26.80 4.82
CA ILE A 115 20.74 27.33 3.84
C ILE A 115 21.79 28.17 4.57
N GLN A 116 23.06 27.83 4.38
CA GLN A 116 24.19 28.62 4.89
C GLN A 116 24.70 29.64 3.87
N THR A 117 24.88 29.16 2.65
CA THR A 117 25.41 29.98 1.54
C THR A 117 24.66 29.71 0.25
N GLY A 118 24.61 30.70 -0.61
CA GLY A 118 23.88 30.61 -1.88
C GLY A 118 22.44 31.03 -1.78
N GLN A 119 21.79 31.15 -2.91
CA GLN A 119 20.37 31.41 -3.08
C GLN A 119 19.84 30.65 -4.29
N GLY A 120 18.57 30.26 -4.25
CA GLY A 120 17.98 29.53 -5.36
C GLY A 120 16.47 29.39 -5.21
N SER A 121 15.84 28.94 -6.29
CA SER A 121 14.41 28.69 -6.34
C SER A 121 14.17 27.19 -6.19
N PHE A 122 13.22 26.80 -5.35
CA PHE A 122 12.90 25.43 -5.03
C PHE A 122 11.48 25.06 -5.45
N ASN A 123 11.35 23.93 -6.12
CA ASN A 123 10.06 23.28 -6.29
C ASN A 123 9.76 22.43 -5.05
N GLN A 124 8.78 22.86 -4.28
CA GLN A 124 8.35 22.20 -3.03
C GLN A 124 7.02 21.47 -3.18
N ALA A 125 6.47 21.36 -4.39
CA ALA A 125 5.16 20.75 -4.64
C ALA A 125 5.00 19.36 -4.03
N ASN A 126 6.09 18.60 -3.95
CA ASN A 126 6.09 17.25 -3.39
C ASN A 126 5.96 17.19 -1.86
N VAL A 127 6.23 18.31 -1.17
CA VAL A 127 6.23 18.37 0.31
C VAL A 127 5.11 19.29 0.81
N THR A 128 4.94 20.46 0.19
CA THR A 128 3.95 21.47 0.61
C THR A 128 2.66 21.42 -0.19
N GLY A 129 2.66 20.77 -1.37
CA GLY A 129 1.55 20.78 -2.32
C GLY A 129 1.45 22.04 -3.17
N GLU A 130 2.30 23.04 -2.93
CA GLU A 130 2.33 24.31 -3.69
C GLU A 130 3.15 24.13 -4.96
N SER A 131 2.54 24.32 -6.11
CA SER A 131 3.20 24.13 -7.42
C SER A 131 4.09 25.29 -7.84
N LEU A 132 3.99 26.45 -7.19
CA LEU A 132 4.83 27.60 -7.52
C LEU A 132 6.20 27.46 -6.86
N PRO A 133 7.29 27.67 -7.62
CA PRO A 133 8.63 27.70 -7.05
C PRO A 133 8.78 28.80 -5.99
N VAL A 134 9.51 28.48 -4.92
CA VAL A 134 9.75 29.42 -3.81
C VAL A 134 11.24 29.78 -3.79
N ASP A 135 11.52 31.08 -3.78
CA ASP A 135 12.88 31.57 -3.65
C ASP A 135 13.36 31.44 -2.21
N LYS A 136 14.57 30.94 -2.04
CA LYS A 136 15.20 30.67 -0.74
C LYS A 136 16.58 31.32 -0.68
N LYS A 137 16.92 31.87 0.48
CA LYS A 137 18.16 32.60 0.79
C LYS A 137 18.82 32.05 2.05
N PRO A 138 20.03 32.46 2.39
CA PRO A 138 20.70 32.08 3.62
C PRO A 138 19.82 32.35 4.84
N GLY A 139 19.69 31.34 5.71
CA GLY A 139 18.83 31.35 6.89
C GLY A 139 17.46 30.70 6.67
N ASP A 140 17.03 30.44 5.44
CA ASP A 140 15.76 29.78 5.17
C ASP A 140 15.86 28.26 5.30
N GLU A 141 14.77 27.63 5.75
CA GLU A 141 14.66 26.17 5.82
C GLU A 141 14.35 25.55 4.46
N VAL A 142 14.93 24.39 4.20
CA VAL A 142 14.67 23.54 3.04
C VAL A 142 14.39 22.11 3.50
N PHE A 143 13.57 21.39 2.73
CA PHE A 143 13.07 20.07 3.09
C PHE A 143 13.60 18.99 2.14
N ALA A 144 13.85 17.80 2.68
CA ALA A 144 14.21 16.63 1.89
C ALA A 144 13.15 16.33 0.81
N GLY A 145 13.59 15.94 -0.39
CA GLY A 145 12.70 15.64 -1.52
C GLY A 145 12.25 16.88 -2.32
N THR A 146 12.59 18.10 -1.90
CA THR A 146 12.38 19.31 -2.71
C THR A 146 13.48 19.42 -3.78
N GLN A 147 13.14 19.94 -4.95
CA GLN A 147 14.08 20.10 -6.06
C GLN A 147 14.61 21.53 -6.13
N ASN A 148 15.92 21.68 -6.14
CA ASN A 148 16.55 22.95 -6.44
C ASN A 148 16.49 23.22 -7.95
N LEU A 149 15.92 24.34 -8.35
CA LEU A 149 15.80 24.75 -9.76
C LEU A 149 16.95 25.64 -10.21
N THR A 150 17.45 26.50 -9.30
CA THR A 150 18.48 27.51 -9.65
C THR A 150 19.49 27.67 -8.53
N GLY A 151 20.70 28.07 -8.90
CA GLY A 151 21.77 28.38 -7.94
C GLY A 151 22.45 27.16 -7.33
N VAL A 152 23.61 27.37 -6.74
CA VAL A 152 24.35 26.38 -5.96
C VAL A 152 24.24 26.77 -4.50
N LEU A 153 23.78 25.85 -3.64
CA LEU A 153 23.55 26.14 -2.24
C LEU A 153 24.32 25.17 -1.37
N GLU A 154 24.71 25.66 -0.21
CA GLU A 154 25.23 24.85 0.89
C GLU A 154 24.19 24.86 2.03
N ILE A 155 23.80 23.68 2.41
CA ILE A 155 22.74 23.46 3.38
C ILE A 155 23.34 22.74 4.58
N ARG A 156 23.14 23.28 5.77
CA ARG A 156 23.47 22.58 7.02
C ARG A 156 22.32 21.67 7.39
N VAL A 157 22.60 20.38 7.50
CA VAL A 157 21.61 19.36 7.86
C VAL A 157 21.09 19.59 9.27
N SER A 158 19.78 19.72 9.42
CA SER A 158 19.07 19.81 10.70
C SER A 158 18.39 18.49 11.07
N ARG A 159 17.91 17.71 10.06
CA ARG A 159 17.33 16.37 10.23
C ARG A 159 17.74 15.50 9.06
N ALA A 160 18.07 14.23 9.33
CA ALA A 160 18.53 13.27 8.33
C ALA A 160 17.75 11.96 8.39
N GLY A 161 17.66 11.23 7.28
CA GLY A 161 17.03 9.92 7.20
C GLY A 161 15.56 9.93 7.54
N GLU A 162 15.17 9.08 8.50
CA GLU A 162 13.77 8.91 8.90
C GLU A 162 13.21 10.10 9.69
N ASP A 163 14.07 10.92 10.29
CA ASP A 163 13.68 12.11 11.05
C ASP A 163 13.35 13.31 10.17
N THR A 164 13.64 13.25 8.86
CA THR A 164 13.24 14.30 7.92
C THR A 164 11.73 14.39 7.81
N THR A 165 11.21 15.55 7.40
CA THR A 165 9.79 15.78 7.17
C THR A 165 9.20 14.72 6.23
N LEU A 166 9.91 14.40 5.15
CA LEU A 166 9.51 13.34 4.20
C LEU A 166 9.57 11.95 4.84
N GLY A 167 10.60 11.67 5.66
CA GLY A 167 10.75 10.41 6.41
C GLY A 167 9.62 10.21 7.42
N GLN A 168 9.22 11.25 8.15
CA GLN A 168 8.09 11.20 9.08
C GLN A 168 6.76 10.94 8.36
N VAL A 169 6.52 11.59 7.22
CA VAL A 169 5.35 11.33 6.38
C VAL A 169 5.36 9.87 5.90
N HIS A 170 6.49 9.36 5.46
CA HIS A 170 6.65 7.95 5.07
C HIS A 170 6.31 6.99 6.21
N ASN A 171 6.85 7.22 7.41
CA ASN A 171 6.58 6.39 8.58
C ASN A 171 5.10 6.46 9.02
N LEU A 172 4.45 7.63 8.91
CA LEU A 172 3.02 7.77 9.14
C LEU A 172 2.18 6.97 8.14
N ILE A 173 2.55 6.99 6.85
CA ILE A 173 1.88 6.19 5.82
C ILE A 173 2.03 4.70 6.10
N LEU A 174 3.24 4.24 6.43
CA LEU A 174 3.49 2.83 6.79
C LEU A 174 2.74 2.39 8.06
N ALA A 175 2.64 3.28 9.05
CA ALA A 175 1.85 3.03 10.26
C ALA A 175 0.36 2.95 9.95
N ALA A 176 -0.15 3.81 9.09
CA ALA A 176 -1.53 3.78 8.61
C ALA A 176 -1.84 2.50 7.82
N GLU A 177 -0.92 2.04 6.95
CA GLU A 177 -1.05 0.74 6.25
C GLU A 177 -1.12 -0.46 7.22
N LYS A 178 -0.32 -0.43 8.29
CA LYS A 178 -0.35 -1.49 9.33
C LYS A 178 -1.58 -1.43 10.23
N THR A 179 -2.19 -0.26 10.36
CA THR A 179 -3.39 -0.09 11.18
C THR A 179 -4.60 -0.56 10.38
N ARG A 180 -5.10 -1.78 10.71
CA ARG A 180 -6.35 -2.28 10.13
C ARG A 180 -7.45 -1.26 10.42
N LEU A 181 -8.07 -0.75 9.35
CA LEU A 181 -9.21 0.16 9.48
C LEU A 181 -10.28 -0.44 10.40
N PRO A 182 -10.95 0.37 11.23
CA PRO A 182 -12.03 -0.11 12.09
C PRO A 182 -13.10 -0.90 11.32
N ILE A 183 -13.38 -0.50 10.07
CA ILE A 183 -14.33 -1.19 9.19
C ILE A 183 -13.89 -2.61 8.86
N MET A 184 -12.58 -2.86 8.68
CA MET A 184 -12.04 -4.19 8.43
C MET A 184 -12.24 -5.13 9.63
N ARG A 185 -12.11 -4.62 10.87
CA ARG A 185 -12.44 -5.40 12.07
C ARG A 185 -13.90 -5.78 12.14
N ILE A 186 -14.79 -4.86 11.79
CA ILE A 186 -16.23 -5.12 11.75
C ILE A 186 -16.52 -6.19 10.72
N ILE A 187 -15.94 -6.11 9.53
CA ILE A 187 -16.06 -7.13 8.48
C ILE A 187 -15.57 -8.48 8.97
N ASP A 188 -14.37 -8.55 9.56
CA ASP A 188 -13.80 -9.79 10.11
C ASP A 188 -14.71 -10.41 11.19
N GLN A 189 -15.31 -9.60 12.07
CA GLN A 189 -16.29 -10.07 13.08
C GLN A 189 -17.55 -10.63 12.44
N TYR A 190 -18.13 -9.95 11.45
CA TYR A 190 -19.31 -10.44 10.75
C TYR A 190 -19.02 -11.75 10.00
N MET A 191 -17.87 -11.86 9.36
CA MET A 191 -17.45 -13.05 8.62
C MET A 191 -17.31 -14.28 9.53
N GLN A 192 -16.91 -14.09 10.78
CA GLN A 192 -16.82 -15.16 11.76
C GLN A 192 -18.16 -15.86 12.03
N TYR A 193 -19.27 -15.11 11.97
CA TYR A 193 -20.62 -15.66 12.15
C TYR A 193 -21.27 -16.05 10.82
N TYR A 194 -20.94 -15.34 9.76
CA TYR A 194 -21.51 -15.54 8.43
C TYR A 194 -21.14 -16.91 7.84
N THR A 195 -19.88 -17.30 7.92
CA THR A 195 -19.39 -18.56 7.36
C THR A 195 -20.08 -19.78 7.96
N PRO A 196 -20.19 -19.97 9.30
CA PRO A 196 -20.94 -21.08 9.87
C PRO A 196 -22.44 -21.01 9.55
N LEU A 197 -23.03 -19.82 9.46
CA LEU A 197 -24.44 -19.67 9.05
C LEU A 197 -24.68 -20.22 7.65
N VAL A 198 -23.82 -19.87 6.70
CA VAL A 198 -23.90 -20.36 5.31
C VAL A 198 -23.75 -21.88 5.25
N LEU A 199 -22.84 -22.47 6.05
CA LEU A 199 -22.67 -23.91 6.13
C LEU A 199 -23.91 -24.60 6.68
N VAL A 200 -24.58 -24.03 7.70
CA VAL A 200 -25.84 -24.55 8.23
C VAL A 200 -26.94 -24.51 7.14
N ILE A 201 -27.06 -23.38 6.42
CA ILE A 201 -28.03 -23.25 5.33
C ILE A 201 -27.76 -24.29 4.23
N ALA A 202 -26.49 -24.43 3.81
CA ALA A 202 -26.10 -25.41 2.80
C ALA A 202 -26.42 -26.86 3.24
N THR A 203 -26.21 -27.19 4.54
CA THR A 203 -26.52 -28.48 5.11
C THR A 203 -28.04 -28.72 5.14
N LEU A 204 -28.84 -27.72 5.51
CA LEU A 204 -30.29 -27.79 5.47
C LEU A 204 -30.81 -28.01 4.05
N VAL A 205 -30.30 -27.25 3.07
CA VAL A 205 -30.66 -27.45 1.66
C VAL A 205 -30.36 -28.88 1.22
N TRP A 206 -29.20 -29.42 1.59
CA TRP A 206 -28.86 -30.79 1.28
C TRP A 206 -29.82 -31.79 1.94
N ALA A 207 -30.13 -31.58 3.22
CA ALA A 207 -31.01 -32.47 3.97
C ALA A 207 -32.46 -32.54 3.40
N PHE A 208 -32.95 -31.41 2.86
CA PHE A 208 -34.30 -31.35 2.29
C PHE A 208 -34.37 -31.72 0.80
N THR A 209 -33.31 -31.46 0.03
CA THR A 209 -33.35 -31.62 -1.44
C THR A 209 -32.57 -32.84 -1.93
N PHE A 210 -31.59 -33.33 -1.16
CA PHE A 210 -30.61 -34.34 -1.56
C PHE A 210 -29.93 -34.05 -2.88
N ASP A 211 -29.90 -32.77 -3.26
CA ASP A 211 -29.37 -32.25 -4.53
C ASP A 211 -28.11 -31.44 -4.29
N LEU A 212 -26.95 -31.98 -4.69
CA LEU A 212 -25.64 -31.34 -4.52
C LEU A 212 -25.48 -30.08 -5.37
N GLU A 213 -26.18 -30.00 -6.51
CA GLU A 213 -26.07 -28.79 -7.37
C GLU A 213 -26.65 -27.56 -6.66
N ARG A 214 -27.75 -27.74 -5.91
CA ARG A 214 -28.34 -26.67 -5.09
C ARG A 214 -27.43 -26.25 -3.95
N VAL A 215 -26.75 -27.19 -3.32
CA VAL A 215 -25.77 -26.89 -2.27
C VAL A 215 -24.61 -26.09 -2.81
N ILE A 216 -24.08 -26.49 -3.97
CA ILE A 216 -23.00 -25.78 -4.66
C ILE A 216 -23.45 -24.36 -5.02
N ALA A 217 -24.67 -24.19 -5.55
CA ALA A 217 -25.22 -22.87 -5.87
C ALA A 217 -25.32 -21.97 -4.63
N VAL A 218 -25.78 -22.51 -3.49
CA VAL A 218 -25.83 -21.77 -2.22
C VAL A 218 -24.44 -21.32 -1.78
N LEU A 219 -23.45 -22.20 -1.82
CA LEU A 219 -22.07 -21.87 -1.41
C LEU A 219 -21.44 -20.81 -2.31
N ILE A 220 -21.70 -20.85 -3.61
CA ILE A 220 -21.18 -19.87 -4.58
C ILE A 220 -21.84 -18.51 -4.39
N VAL A 221 -23.17 -18.47 -4.32
CA VAL A 221 -23.95 -17.21 -4.19
C VAL A 221 -23.71 -16.53 -2.83
N ALA A 222 -23.48 -17.33 -1.80
CA ALA A 222 -23.16 -16.82 -0.47
C ALA A 222 -21.72 -16.26 -0.35
N CYS A 223 -20.94 -16.24 -1.42
CA CYS A 223 -19.63 -15.58 -1.38
C CYS A 223 -19.80 -14.06 -1.27
N PRO A 224 -19.34 -13.38 -0.22
CA PRO A 224 -19.37 -11.91 -0.11
C PRO A 224 -18.19 -11.24 -0.82
N CYS A 225 -17.70 -11.82 -1.91
CA CYS A 225 -16.50 -11.40 -2.63
C CYS A 225 -16.56 -9.93 -3.08
N ALA A 226 -17.73 -9.48 -3.57
CA ALA A 226 -17.93 -8.10 -3.99
C ALA A 226 -17.79 -7.08 -2.84
N PHE A 227 -18.22 -7.45 -1.63
CA PHE A 227 -18.15 -6.58 -0.46
C PHE A 227 -16.71 -6.40 0.03
N ILE A 228 -15.91 -7.46 -0.02
CA ILE A 228 -14.50 -7.43 0.39
C ILE A 228 -13.65 -6.64 -0.61
N LEU A 229 -13.94 -6.78 -1.91
CA LEU A 229 -13.25 -6.02 -2.96
C LEU A 229 -13.61 -4.52 -2.96
N ALA A 230 -14.84 -4.18 -2.61
CA ALA A 230 -15.31 -2.80 -2.65
C ALA A 230 -14.57 -1.89 -1.66
N THR A 231 -14.25 -2.38 -0.47
CA THR A 231 -13.66 -1.55 0.60
C THR A 231 -12.22 -1.11 0.30
N PRO A 232 -11.25 -2.02 -0.02
CA PRO A 232 -9.90 -1.60 -0.37
C PRO A 232 -9.86 -0.76 -1.65
N SER A 233 -10.65 -1.10 -2.67
CA SER A 233 -10.65 -0.37 -3.94
C SER A 233 -11.20 1.05 -3.80
N ALA A 234 -12.26 1.25 -3.01
CA ALA A 234 -12.80 2.57 -2.71
C ALA A 234 -11.80 3.44 -1.95
N MET A 235 -11.09 2.85 -0.98
CA MET A 235 -10.08 3.55 -0.19
C MET A 235 -8.88 3.97 -1.04
N VAL A 236 -8.41 3.06 -1.90
CA VAL A 236 -7.34 3.35 -2.87
C VAL A 236 -7.72 4.47 -3.80
N ALA A 237 -8.94 4.44 -4.35
CA ALA A 237 -9.45 5.50 -5.21
C ALA A 237 -9.52 6.84 -4.48
N ALA A 238 -10.01 6.85 -3.24
CA ALA A 238 -10.09 8.06 -2.41
C ALA A 238 -8.71 8.64 -2.08
N LEU A 239 -7.74 7.79 -1.67
CA LEU A 239 -6.37 8.20 -1.39
C LEU A 239 -5.66 8.72 -2.64
N SER A 240 -5.83 8.04 -3.79
CA SER A 240 -5.27 8.49 -5.06
C SER A 240 -5.85 9.84 -5.52
N ALA A 241 -7.16 10.04 -5.33
CA ALA A 241 -7.81 11.31 -5.64
C ALA A 241 -7.31 12.43 -4.71
N ALA A 242 -7.21 12.18 -3.40
CA ALA A 242 -6.70 13.13 -2.43
C ALA A 242 -5.23 13.50 -2.69
N ALA A 243 -4.39 12.52 -2.98
CA ALA A 243 -2.98 12.73 -3.32
C ALA A 243 -2.80 13.59 -4.59
N ARG A 244 -3.65 13.37 -5.62
CA ARG A 244 -3.65 14.20 -6.85
C ARG A 244 -4.09 15.65 -6.59
N LEU A 245 -4.90 15.89 -5.59
CA LEU A 245 -5.36 17.21 -5.18
C LEU A 245 -4.40 17.89 -4.17
N GLY A 246 -3.27 17.26 -3.83
CA GLY A 246 -2.33 17.77 -2.84
C GLY A 246 -2.89 17.78 -1.40
N ILE A 247 -3.99 17.06 -1.16
CA ILE A 247 -4.60 17.00 0.17
C ILE A 247 -3.96 15.85 0.94
N LEU A 248 -3.14 16.19 1.95
CA LEU A 248 -2.67 15.25 2.95
C LEU A 248 -3.83 14.96 3.92
N ILE A 249 -4.42 13.77 3.81
CA ILE A 249 -5.44 13.33 4.76
C ILE A 249 -4.73 12.94 6.05
N LYS A 250 -4.83 13.84 7.04
CA LYS A 250 -4.35 13.60 8.41
C LYS A 250 -5.46 12.87 9.16
N ASN A 251 -5.15 11.68 9.66
CA ASN A 251 -6.05 10.93 10.56
C ASN A 251 -6.02 11.56 11.94
#